data_03646c39af8762e3137a1963d35c5266
#
_entry.id   03646c39af8762e3137a1963d35c5266
#
_cell.length_a   1.000
_cell.length_b   1.000
_cell.length_c   1.000
_cell.angle_alpha   90.00
_cell.angle_beta   90.00
_cell.angle_gamma   90.00
#
_symmetry.space_group_name_H-M   'P 1'
#
loop_
_entity.id
_entity.type
_entity.pdbx_description
1 polymer ?
#
loop_
_entity_poly.entity_id
_entity_poly.type
_entity_poly.pdbx_seq_one_letter_code
_entity_poly.pdbx_strand_id
1 'polypeptide(L)'
;YQVLSSPRDWPSSAQQRCGWRSCPWSVENGGVPRSVFVHETIDIVGQGQYAYMEHVRGEPTNRMPGMTTLQGSFFVLGFGGGRWPQVVNIWDCGADGWEGWRRNLDRLNLKRRSAFYGDWWDEASRWRTGGYDRVCAGVPGSPTTEEIAERGIRGSLFVNEVFTVRPGTQVEFLAEVVDCRVPVFADHGVVATGLWE
;
A
#
# COMPACT_ATOMS: atom_id res chain seq x y z
N TYR A 1 6.72 -14.16 15.82
CA TYR A 1 7.45 -13.83 14.58
C TYR A 1 8.87 -13.46 14.96
N GLN A 2 9.86 -14.32 14.67
CA GLN A 2 11.26 -13.93 14.66
C GLN A 2 11.48 -13.12 13.39
N VAL A 3 11.71 -11.83 13.54
CA VAL A 3 12.24 -11.01 12.46
C VAL A 3 13.68 -11.46 12.24
N LEU A 4 13.96 -12.12 11.13
CA LEU A 4 15.33 -12.41 10.70
C LEU A 4 15.98 -11.05 10.38
N SER A 5 16.82 -10.58 11.28
CA SER A 5 17.33 -9.21 11.29
C SER A 5 18.57 -8.99 10.42
N SER A 6 19.05 -10.02 9.72
CA SER A 6 20.28 -9.96 8.92
C SER A 6 20.25 -10.97 7.76
N PRO A 7 20.79 -10.63 6.58
CA PRO A 7 20.96 -11.58 5.48
C PRO A 7 21.78 -12.83 5.85
N ARG A 8 22.54 -12.79 6.94
CA ARG A 8 23.33 -13.91 7.45
C ARG A 8 22.49 -15.04 8.04
N ASP A 9 21.22 -14.78 8.34
CA ASP A 9 20.31 -15.75 8.96
C ASP A 9 19.47 -16.52 7.93
N TRP A 10 19.72 -16.30 6.64
CA TRP A 10 19.02 -16.94 5.54
C TRP A 10 19.62 -18.29 5.19
N PRO A 11 18.81 -19.29 4.79
CA PRO A 11 19.32 -20.58 4.31
C PRO A 11 20.31 -20.39 3.15
N SER A 12 21.39 -21.15 3.15
CA SER A 12 22.45 -21.07 2.14
C SER A 12 21.96 -21.23 0.69
N SER A 13 20.84 -21.91 0.47
CA SER A 13 20.19 -22.05 -0.85
C SER A 13 19.54 -20.75 -1.37
N ALA A 14 19.14 -19.85 -0.46
CA ALA A 14 18.63 -18.54 -0.84
C ALA A 14 19.77 -17.57 -1.17
N GLN A 15 20.88 -17.64 -0.44
CA GLN A 15 22.07 -16.83 -0.69
C GLN A 15 22.73 -17.13 -2.05
N GLN A 16 22.63 -18.36 -2.55
CA GLN A 16 23.20 -18.73 -3.87
C GLN A 16 22.35 -18.23 -5.05
N ARG A 17 21.08 -17.96 -4.87
CA ARG A 17 20.21 -17.42 -5.92
C ARG A 17 20.29 -15.91 -6.07
N CYS A 18 20.64 -15.20 -5.02
CA CYS A 18 20.86 -13.75 -5.03
C CYS A 18 22.30 -13.42 -5.46
N GLY A 19 22.64 -13.75 -6.70
CA GLY A 19 23.90 -13.26 -7.30
C GLY A 19 23.83 -11.74 -7.42
N TRP A 20 24.76 -11.05 -6.80
CA TRP A 20 24.95 -9.59 -6.91
C TRP A 20 25.08 -9.19 -8.38
N ARG A 21 23.97 -8.98 -9.05
CA ARG A 21 23.94 -8.33 -10.35
C ARG A 21 23.74 -6.85 -10.13
N SER A 22 24.40 -6.04 -10.91
CA SER A 22 24.27 -4.59 -10.94
C SER A 22 22.77 -4.21 -10.82
N CYS A 23 22.44 -3.56 -9.72
CA CYS A 23 21.08 -3.12 -9.41
C CYS A 23 20.55 -2.26 -10.59
N PRO A 24 19.46 -2.66 -11.27
CA PRO A 24 18.91 -1.85 -12.37
C PRO A 24 18.22 -0.56 -11.90
N TRP A 25 18.33 -0.25 -10.62
CA TRP A 25 17.66 0.84 -9.91
C TRP A 25 18.50 2.12 -9.83
N SER A 26 19.43 2.32 -10.74
CA SER A 26 20.12 3.62 -10.81
C SER A 26 19.08 4.72 -11.03
N VAL A 27 19.17 5.75 -10.20
CA VAL A 27 18.31 6.95 -10.19
C VAL A 27 18.31 7.73 -11.54
N GLU A 28 19.04 7.25 -12.52
CA GLU A 28 19.19 7.83 -13.87
C GLU A 28 18.05 7.49 -14.84
N ASN A 29 16.99 6.81 -14.40
CA ASN A 29 15.86 6.54 -15.26
C ASN A 29 15.04 7.80 -15.46
N GLY A 30 15.28 8.44 -16.60
CA GLY A 30 14.48 9.54 -17.10
C GLY A 30 12.99 9.28 -16.93
N GLY A 31 12.43 9.89 -15.90
CA GLY A 31 11.17 10.55 -15.91
C GLY A 31 9.90 9.76 -16.15
N VAL A 32 9.80 8.44 -15.89
CA VAL A 32 8.47 7.85 -15.78
C VAL A 32 7.93 8.21 -14.39
N PRO A 33 6.83 8.99 -14.32
CA PRO A 33 6.21 9.29 -13.03
C PRO A 33 5.81 7.99 -12.35
N ARG A 34 6.30 7.76 -11.12
CA ARG A 34 5.88 6.62 -10.32
C ARG A 34 4.50 6.92 -9.73
N SER A 35 3.62 5.92 -9.71
CA SER A 35 2.34 6.06 -9.01
C SER A 35 2.58 6.43 -7.55
N VAL A 36 1.77 7.36 -7.06
CA VAL A 36 1.74 7.73 -5.64
C VAL A 36 0.58 7.01 -4.99
N PHE A 37 0.84 6.44 -3.83
CA PHE A 37 -0.14 5.73 -3.03
C PHE A 37 -0.32 6.41 -1.68
N VAL A 38 -1.51 6.28 -1.12
CA VAL A 38 -1.77 6.62 0.28
C VAL A 38 -2.08 5.32 1.03
N HIS A 39 -1.23 5.00 1.98
CA HIS A 39 -1.44 3.94 2.95
C HIS A 39 -2.09 4.56 4.18
N GLU A 40 -3.41 4.44 4.26
CA GLU A 40 -4.23 4.99 5.33
C GLU A 40 -4.48 3.92 6.38
N THR A 41 -4.15 4.20 7.64
CA THR A 41 -4.45 3.33 8.78
C THR A 41 -5.47 4.01 9.67
N ILE A 42 -6.62 3.39 9.84
CA ILE A 42 -7.78 3.96 10.52
C ILE A 42 -8.05 3.22 11.82
N ASP A 43 -8.15 3.94 12.93
CA ASP A 43 -8.60 3.41 14.21
C ASP A 43 -10.13 3.29 14.20
N ILE A 44 -10.62 2.09 14.47
CA ILE A 44 -12.05 1.75 14.41
C ILE A 44 -12.69 1.76 15.80
N VAL A 45 -13.94 2.17 15.86
CA VAL A 45 -14.76 2.14 17.07
C VAL A 45 -15.45 0.79 17.20
N GLY A 46 -15.23 0.14 18.32
CA GLY A 46 -15.91 -1.13 18.64
C GLY A 46 -15.66 -2.19 17.57
N GLN A 47 -16.71 -2.68 16.95
CA GLN A 47 -16.66 -3.68 15.87
C GLN A 47 -17.14 -3.12 14.52
N GLY A 48 -16.96 -1.82 14.30
CA GLY A 48 -17.42 -1.12 13.11
C GLY A 48 -16.61 -1.36 11.84
N GLN A 49 -15.56 -2.22 11.85
CA GLN A 49 -14.63 -2.41 10.73
C GLN A 49 -15.33 -2.81 9.43
N TYR A 50 -16.29 -3.70 9.49
CA TYR A 50 -17.00 -4.16 8.27
C TYR A 50 -17.91 -3.07 7.70
N ALA A 51 -18.65 -2.37 8.56
CA ALA A 51 -19.50 -1.27 8.14
C ALA A 51 -18.66 -0.13 7.55
N TYR A 52 -17.51 0.20 8.17
CA TYR A 52 -16.58 1.19 7.65
C TYR A 52 -15.98 0.80 6.29
N MET A 53 -15.51 -0.44 6.15
CA MET A 53 -14.96 -0.93 4.87
C MET A 53 -16.00 -0.90 3.75
N GLU A 54 -17.25 -1.26 4.03
CA GLU A 54 -18.33 -1.19 3.05
C GLU A 54 -18.65 0.25 2.66
N HIS A 55 -18.67 1.17 3.63
CA HIS A 55 -18.87 2.58 3.39
C HIS A 55 -17.76 3.19 2.52
N VAL A 56 -16.49 2.88 2.82
CA VAL A 56 -15.33 3.32 2.01
C VAL A 56 -15.37 2.74 0.60
N ARG A 57 -15.74 1.47 0.46
CA ARG A 57 -15.87 0.81 -0.85
C ARG A 57 -16.95 1.45 -1.71
N GLY A 58 -18.00 1.94 -1.10
CA GLY A 58 -19.09 2.67 -1.73
C GLY A 58 -18.76 4.12 -2.12
N GLU A 59 -17.56 4.61 -1.78
CA GLU A 59 -17.20 6.01 -2.07
C GLU A 59 -17.23 6.29 -3.58
N PRO A 60 -17.97 7.33 -4.02
CA PRO A 60 -18.10 7.67 -5.44
C PRO A 60 -16.78 8.00 -6.13
N THR A 61 -15.77 8.46 -5.39
CA THR A 61 -14.44 8.78 -5.94
C THR A 61 -13.73 7.57 -6.51
N ASN A 62 -14.01 6.37 -5.99
CA ASN A 62 -13.43 5.11 -6.48
C ASN A 62 -13.78 4.79 -7.94
N ARG A 63 -14.72 5.52 -8.53
CA ARG A 63 -15.25 5.28 -9.89
C ARG A 63 -15.03 6.44 -10.84
N MET A 64 -14.39 7.51 -10.39
CA MET A 64 -14.16 8.70 -11.23
C MET A 64 -12.79 8.63 -11.91
N PRO A 65 -12.72 8.66 -13.26
CA PRO A 65 -11.45 8.72 -13.97
C PRO A 65 -10.55 9.87 -13.45
N GLY A 66 -9.28 9.58 -13.24
CA GLY A 66 -8.30 10.55 -12.75
C GLY A 66 -8.45 10.95 -11.29
N MET A 67 -9.20 10.19 -10.50
CA MET A 67 -9.26 10.29 -9.04
C MET A 67 -8.51 9.14 -8.40
N THR A 68 -8.36 9.21 -7.07
CA THR A 68 -7.82 8.08 -6.30
C THR A 68 -8.69 6.85 -6.47
N THR A 69 -8.04 5.70 -6.65
CA THR A 69 -8.71 4.40 -6.73
C THR A 69 -8.40 3.62 -5.46
N LEU A 70 -9.41 3.06 -4.83
CA LEU A 70 -9.21 2.14 -3.72
C LEU A 70 -8.66 0.81 -4.24
N GLN A 71 -7.38 0.55 -4.03
CA GLN A 71 -6.76 -0.73 -4.37
C GLN A 71 -7.24 -1.84 -3.43
N GLY A 72 -7.41 -1.53 -2.16
CA GLY A 72 -7.93 -2.47 -1.17
C GLY A 72 -8.23 -1.82 0.17
N SER A 73 -9.14 -2.46 0.90
CA SER A 73 -9.49 -2.13 2.28
C SER A 73 -9.40 -3.40 3.11
N PHE A 74 -8.63 -3.39 4.18
CA PHE A 74 -8.21 -4.58 4.90
C PHE A 74 -8.46 -4.41 6.39
N PHE A 75 -9.15 -5.35 6.99
CA PHE A 75 -9.29 -5.42 8.42
C PHE A 75 -8.03 -6.01 9.08
N VAL A 76 -7.54 -5.36 10.11
CA VAL A 76 -6.35 -5.81 10.87
C VAL A 76 -6.76 -6.88 11.87
N LEU A 77 -6.18 -8.08 11.76
CA LEU A 77 -6.51 -9.21 12.64
C LEU A 77 -5.98 -9.08 14.08
N GLY A 78 -5.08 -8.12 14.33
CA GLY A 78 -4.58 -7.85 15.69
C GLY A 78 -3.51 -8.80 16.22
N PHE A 79 -3.15 -9.85 15.50
CA PHE A 79 -2.15 -10.82 15.96
C PHE A 79 -0.70 -10.39 15.73
N GLY A 80 -0.47 -9.30 15.00
CA GLY A 80 0.85 -8.81 14.62
C GLY A 80 1.44 -7.74 15.55
N GLY A 81 0.86 -7.48 16.71
CA GLY A 81 1.37 -6.48 17.66
C GLY A 81 0.98 -5.02 17.32
N GLY A 82 0.14 -4.80 16.31
CA GLY A 82 -0.42 -3.49 15.99
C GLY A 82 -1.58 -3.09 16.91
N ARG A 83 -2.05 -1.85 16.76
CA ARG A 83 -3.28 -1.38 17.42
C ARG A 83 -4.48 -2.11 16.81
N TRP A 84 -5.47 -2.40 17.63
CA TRP A 84 -6.69 -3.07 17.22
C TRP A 84 -7.91 -2.43 17.93
N PRO A 85 -9.04 -2.31 17.26
CA PRO A 85 -9.33 -2.65 15.86
C PRO A 85 -8.90 -1.55 14.90
N GLN A 86 -8.36 -1.94 13.75
CA GLN A 86 -7.95 -1.03 12.68
C GLN A 86 -8.38 -1.54 11.31
N VAL A 87 -8.53 -0.61 10.36
CA VAL A 87 -8.65 -0.88 8.93
C VAL A 87 -7.50 -0.18 8.22
N VAL A 88 -6.89 -0.87 7.26
CA VAL A 88 -5.90 -0.30 6.35
C VAL A 88 -6.54 -0.15 4.97
N ASN A 89 -6.52 1.05 4.44
CA ASN A 89 -6.90 1.34 3.06
C ASN A 89 -5.66 1.66 2.25
N ILE A 90 -5.57 1.12 1.04
CA ILE A 90 -4.54 1.48 0.06
C ILE A 90 -5.22 2.22 -1.07
N TRP A 91 -4.85 3.47 -1.26
CA TRP A 91 -5.35 4.35 -2.29
C TRP A 91 -4.29 4.57 -3.35
N ASP A 92 -4.61 4.27 -4.59
CA ASP A 92 -3.78 4.59 -5.75
C ASP A 92 -4.17 5.97 -6.29
N CYS A 93 -3.22 6.88 -6.34
CA CYS A 93 -3.42 8.26 -6.83
C CYS A 93 -3.09 8.40 -8.32
N GLY A 94 -2.80 7.30 -9.01
CA GLY A 94 -2.57 7.23 -10.44
C GLY A 94 -1.11 7.42 -10.85
N ALA A 95 -0.86 7.14 -12.12
CA ALA A 95 0.48 7.09 -12.71
C ALA A 95 1.16 8.45 -12.91
N ASP A 96 0.44 9.56 -12.70
CA ASP A 96 1.00 10.91 -12.86
C ASP A 96 1.91 11.35 -11.68
N GLY A 97 2.25 10.42 -10.81
CA GLY A 97 3.14 10.66 -9.68
C GLY A 97 2.66 11.77 -8.74
N TRP A 98 3.58 12.58 -8.25
CA TRP A 98 3.28 13.68 -7.31
C TRP A 98 2.36 14.75 -7.89
N GLU A 99 2.39 14.98 -9.19
CA GLU A 99 1.48 15.91 -9.85
C GLU A 99 0.04 15.38 -9.85
N GLY A 100 -0.14 14.07 -10.10
CA GLY A 100 -1.44 13.40 -9.97
C GLY A 100 -1.97 13.50 -8.55
N TRP A 101 -1.13 13.24 -7.55
CA TRP A 101 -1.48 13.36 -6.14
C TRP A 101 -1.90 14.80 -5.77
N ARG A 102 -1.13 15.82 -6.20
CA ARG A 102 -1.47 17.23 -6.01
C ARG A 102 -2.85 17.57 -6.57
N ARG A 103 -3.12 17.17 -7.83
CA ARG A 103 -4.44 17.39 -8.45
C ARG A 103 -5.56 16.71 -7.67
N ASN A 104 -5.32 15.53 -7.13
CA ASN A 104 -6.30 14.83 -6.31
C ASN A 104 -6.58 15.59 -5.00
N LEU A 105 -5.56 16.13 -4.35
CA LEU A 105 -5.74 16.97 -3.16
C LEU A 105 -6.57 18.21 -3.45
N ASP A 106 -6.28 18.90 -4.55
CA ASP A 106 -7.07 20.08 -4.96
C ASP A 106 -8.54 19.72 -5.16
N ARG A 107 -8.82 18.61 -5.85
CA ARG A 107 -10.18 18.11 -6.06
C ARG A 107 -10.88 17.70 -4.76
N LEU A 108 -10.18 17.01 -3.88
CA LEU A 108 -10.71 16.62 -2.57
C LEU A 108 -11.05 17.85 -1.72
N ASN A 109 -10.22 18.88 -1.74
CA ASN A 109 -10.48 20.13 -1.02
C ASN A 109 -11.73 20.85 -1.55
N LEU A 110 -11.97 20.83 -2.85
CA LEU A 110 -13.20 21.37 -3.45
C LEU A 110 -14.42 20.54 -3.05
N LYS A 111 -14.32 19.20 -3.06
CA LYS A 111 -15.40 18.29 -2.69
C LYS A 111 -15.78 18.39 -1.22
N ARG A 112 -14.81 18.51 -0.31
CA ARG A 112 -15.06 18.64 1.14
C ARG A 112 -15.99 19.80 1.51
N ARG A 113 -16.20 20.74 0.59
CA ARG A 113 -17.15 21.86 0.72
C ARG A 113 -18.56 21.50 0.27
N SER A 114 -18.79 20.32 -0.31
CA SER A 114 -20.13 19.89 -0.72
C SER A 114 -20.86 19.23 0.47
N ALA A 115 -22.18 19.42 0.54
CA ALA A 115 -23.04 18.78 1.54
C ALA A 115 -22.91 17.25 1.47
N PHE A 116 -22.89 16.69 0.26
CA PHE A 116 -22.72 15.24 0.05
C PHE A 116 -21.47 14.66 0.73
N TYR A 117 -20.35 15.39 0.66
CA TYR A 117 -19.10 14.92 1.29
C TYR A 117 -19.14 15.12 2.81
N GLY A 118 -19.87 16.12 3.30
CA GLY A 118 -20.17 16.30 4.71
C GLY A 118 -20.93 15.09 5.26
N ASP A 119 -22.03 14.70 4.61
CA ASP A 119 -22.86 13.56 5.00
C ASP A 119 -22.03 12.25 4.97
N TRP A 120 -21.16 12.07 3.99
CA TRP A 120 -20.27 10.92 3.91
C TRP A 120 -19.33 10.85 5.12
N TRP A 121 -18.73 11.98 5.49
CA TRP A 121 -17.84 12.06 6.65
C TRP A 121 -18.56 11.90 7.98
N ASP A 122 -19.75 12.41 8.10
CA ASP A 122 -20.60 12.24 9.29
C ASP A 122 -20.93 10.77 9.50
N GLU A 123 -21.23 10.04 8.44
CA GLU A 123 -21.44 8.61 8.50
C GLU A 123 -20.14 7.85 8.85
N ALA A 124 -19.02 8.16 8.16
CA ALA A 124 -17.72 7.53 8.43
C ALA A 124 -17.27 7.73 9.88
N SER A 125 -17.55 8.90 10.47
CA SER A 125 -17.16 9.23 11.85
C SER A 125 -17.84 8.37 12.92
N ARG A 126 -18.90 7.65 12.57
CA ARG A 126 -19.54 6.68 13.48
C ARG A 126 -18.66 5.48 13.77
N TRP A 127 -17.76 5.15 12.85
CA TRP A 127 -16.93 3.94 12.92
C TRP A 127 -15.45 4.22 13.12
N ARG A 128 -15.02 5.48 12.99
CA ARG A 128 -13.59 5.84 13.11
C ARG A 128 -13.35 6.91 14.16
N THR A 129 -12.24 6.80 14.89
CA THR A 129 -11.83 7.80 15.89
C THR A 129 -10.59 8.58 15.45
N GLY A 130 -9.82 8.04 14.53
CA GLY A 130 -8.57 8.65 14.10
C GLY A 130 -7.83 7.72 13.14
N GLY A 131 -6.54 7.95 13.05
CA GLY A 131 -5.66 7.19 12.19
C GLY A 131 -4.47 8.02 11.74
N TYR A 132 -3.76 7.51 10.77
CA TYR A 132 -2.66 8.22 10.13
C TYR A 132 -2.47 7.72 8.69
N ASP A 133 -1.90 8.60 7.87
CA ASP A 133 -1.61 8.32 6.47
C ASP A 133 -0.10 8.29 6.24
N ARG A 134 0.33 7.42 5.35
CA ARG A 134 1.64 7.49 4.72
C ARG A 134 1.44 7.73 3.23
N VAL A 135 2.11 8.74 2.71
CA VAL A 135 2.16 8.99 1.27
C VAL A 135 3.42 8.32 0.74
N CYS A 136 3.25 7.40 -0.16
CA CYS A 136 4.29 6.51 -0.63
C CYS A 136 4.44 6.60 -2.14
N ALA A 137 5.63 6.41 -2.65
CA ALA A 137 5.87 6.21 -4.08
C ALA A 137 5.95 4.72 -4.39
N GLY A 138 5.29 4.29 -5.47
CA GLY A 138 5.40 2.92 -5.94
C GLY A 138 6.82 2.59 -6.35
N VAL A 139 7.32 1.44 -5.96
CA VAL A 139 8.64 0.94 -6.38
C VAL A 139 8.49 0.38 -7.80
N PRO A 140 9.45 0.62 -8.72
CA PRO A 140 9.44 -0.05 -10.02
C PRO A 140 9.32 -1.57 -9.86
N GLY A 141 8.47 -2.23 -10.67
CA GLY A 141 8.13 -3.65 -10.50
C GLY A 141 7.01 -3.92 -9.48
N SER A 142 6.56 -2.90 -8.73
CA SER A 142 5.32 -3.00 -7.97
C SER A 142 4.13 -3.06 -8.94
N PRO A 143 3.19 -4.01 -8.78
CA PRO A 143 2.02 -4.06 -9.64
C PRO A 143 1.14 -2.82 -9.45
N THR A 144 0.56 -2.33 -10.53
CA THR A 144 -0.44 -1.27 -10.49
C THR A 144 -1.80 -1.83 -10.05
N THR A 145 -2.71 -0.93 -9.70
CA THR A 145 -4.09 -1.32 -9.34
C THR A 145 -4.79 -2.00 -10.52
N GLU A 146 -4.55 -1.51 -11.75
CA GLU A 146 -5.07 -2.11 -12.99
C GLU A 146 -4.52 -3.51 -13.21
N GLU A 147 -3.20 -3.71 -13.08
CA GLU A 147 -2.57 -5.03 -13.23
C GLU A 147 -3.08 -6.04 -12.20
N ILE A 148 -3.30 -5.63 -10.95
CA ILE A 148 -3.91 -6.46 -9.92
C ILE A 148 -5.32 -6.89 -10.34
N ALA A 149 -6.12 -5.95 -10.86
CA ALA A 149 -7.48 -6.21 -11.30
C ALA A 149 -7.51 -7.13 -12.53
N GLU A 150 -6.68 -6.87 -13.55
CA GLU A 150 -6.57 -7.65 -14.78
C GLU A 150 -6.11 -9.09 -14.51
N ARG A 151 -5.14 -9.25 -13.62
CA ARG A 151 -4.65 -10.57 -13.19
C ARG A 151 -5.63 -11.30 -12.27
N GLY A 152 -6.71 -10.66 -11.86
CA GLY A 152 -7.71 -11.23 -10.97
C GLY A 152 -7.14 -11.61 -9.60
N ILE A 153 -6.12 -10.91 -9.10
CA ILE A 153 -5.49 -11.25 -7.83
C ILE A 153 -6.51 -11.06 -6.71
N ARG A 154 -6.75 -12.12 -5.98
CA ARG A 154 -7.67 -12.20 -4.84
C ARG A 154 -6.99 -12.98 -3.73
N GLY A 155 -7.30 -12.64 -2.48
CA GLY A 155 -6.81 -13.35 -1.32
C GLY A 155 -7.76 -13.21 -0.14
N SER A 156 -7.80 -14.22 0.72
CA SER A 156 -8.53 -14.18 2.00
C SER A 156 -7.69 -13.61 3.13
N LEU A 157 -6.37 -13.58 2.95
CA LEU A 157 -5.41 -13.05 3.91
C LEU A 157 -4.36 -12.20 3.17
N PHE A 158 -4.08 -11.04 3.72
CA PHE A 158 -3.04 -10.14 3.24
C PHE A 158 -2.06 -9.88 4.39
N VAL A 159 -0.78 -9.86 4.05
CA VAL A 159 0.29 -9.47 4.98
C VAL A 159 0.76 -8.09 4.58
N ASN A 160 0.60 -7.12 5.47
CA ASN A 160 1.12 -5.77 5.31
C ASN A 160 2.34 -5.60 6.22
N GLU A 161 3.49 -5.34 5.62
CA GLU A 161 4.74 -5.16 6.36
C GLU A 161 5.25 -3.73 6.17
N VAL A 162 5.59 -3.09 7.28
CA VAL A 162 6.19 -1.76 7.30
C VAL A 162 7.57 -1.88 7.92
N PHE A 163 8.59 -1.52 7.15
CA PHE A 163 9.98 -1.57 7.57
C PHE A 163 10.53 -0.17 7.81
N THR A 164 11.25 0.00 8.90
CA THR A 164 12.11 1.15 9.10
C THR A 164 13.54 0.72 8.77
N VAL A 165 14.09 1.30 7.72
CA VAL A 165 15.46 1.02 7.27
C VAL A 165 16.40 2.16 7.68
N ARG A 166 17.70 1.87 7.71
CA ARG A 166 18.69 2.92 7.95
C ARG A 166 18.63 3.96 6.83
N PRO A 167 18.74 5.26 7.15
CA PRO A 167 18.77 6.29 6.13
C PRO A 167 19.83 6.01 5.06
N GLY A 168 19.45 6.13 3.79
CA GLY A 168 20.30 5.91 2.64
C GLY A 168 20.41 4.43 2.18
N THR A 169 19.78 3.47 2.87
CA THR A 169 19.81 2.05 2.48
C THR A 169 18.49 1.56 1.87
N GLN A 170 17.52 2.42 1.67
CA GLN A 170 16.19 2.04 1.19
C GLN A 170 16.21 1.40 -0.20
N VAL A 171 17.05 1.92 -1.11
CA VAL A 171 17.16 1.40 -2.48
C VAL A 171 17.73 -0.02 -2.47
N GLU A 172 18.80 -0.26 -1.71
CA GLU A 172 19.41 -1.58 -1.57
C GLU A 172 18.44 -2.57 -0.93
N PHE A 173 17.74 -2.15 0.13
CA PHE A 173 16.76 -2.96 0.81
C PHE A 173 15.61 -3.37 -0.12
N LEU A 174 15.07 -2.42 -0.88
CA LEU A 174 13.97 -2.67 -1.81
C LEU A 174 14.40 -3.57 -2.97
N ALA A 175 15.62 -3.40 -3.49
CA ALA A 175 16.17 -4.30 -4.50
C ALA A 175 16.24 -5.74 -3.97
N GLU A 176 16.73 -5.94 -2.75
CA GLU A 176 16.78 -7.27 -2.14
C GLU A 176 15.38 -7.87 -1.92
N VAL A 177 14.41 -7.05 -1.52
CA VAL A 177 13.02 -7.51 -1.41
C VAL A 177 12.49 -8.00 -2.75
N VAL A 178 12.70 -7.24 -3.84
CA VAL A 178 12.25 -7.59 -5.19
C VAL A 178 12.96 -8.83 -5.73
N ASP A 179 14.29 -8.86 -5.60
CA ASP A 179 15.11 -9.87 -6.27
C ASP A 179 15.15 -11.20 -5.51
N CYS A 180 14.98 -11.16 -4.19
CA CYS A 180 15.15 -12.33 -3.35
C CYS A 180 13.85 -12.74 -2.64
N ARG A 181 13.18 -11.80 -1.97
CA ARG A 181 12.06 -12.14 -1.09
C ARG A 181 10.78 -12.42 -1.88
N VAL A 182 10.45 -11.58 -2.85
CA VAL A 182 9.24 -11.74 -3.68
C VAL A 182 9.22 -13.08 -4.42
N PRO A 183 10.32 -13.54 -5.07
CA PRO A 183 10.37 -14.86 -5.68
C PRO A 183 10.15 -16.01 -4.70
N VAL A 184 10.77 -15.94 -3.51
CA VAL A 184 10.57 -16.97 -2.47
C VAL A 184 9.11 -17.02 -2.03
N PHE A 185 8.45 -15.89 -1.86
CA PHE A 185 7.03 -15.85 -1.52
C PHE A 185 6.16 -16.43 -2.65
N ALA A 186 6.48 -16.12 -3.90
CA ALA A 186 5.77 -16.65 -5.06
C ALA A 186 5.85 -18.19 -5.13
N ASP A 187 7.00 -18.79 -4.81
CA ASP A 187 7.17 -20.25 -4.73
C ASP A 187 6.24 -20.88 -3.69
N HIS A 188 5.75 -20.11 -2.73
CA HIS A 188 4.80 -20.54 -1.69
C HIS A 188 3.37 -20.01 -1.93
N GLY A 189 3.07 -19.51 -3.13
CA GLY A 189 1.73 -19.04 -3.50
C GLY A 189 1.35 -17.69 -2.90
N VAL A 190 2.31 -16.94 -2.37
CA VAL A 190 2.10 -15.57 -1.86
C VAL A 190 2.46 -14.59 -2.97
N VAL A 191 1.50 -13.74 -3.37
CA VAL A 191 1.66 -12.78 -4.45
C VAL A 191 1.84 -11.38 -3.87
N ALA A 192 2.89 -10.67 -4.30
CA ALA A 192 3.07 -9.27 -3.95
C ALA A 192 2.00 -8.41 -4.64
N THR A 193 1.27 -7.62 -3.87
CA THR A 193 0.22 -6.71 -4.34
C THR A 193 0.62 -5.25 -4.30
N GLY A 194 1.80 -4.94 -3.79
CA GLY A 194 2.38 -3.61 -3.77
C GLY A 194 3.69 -3.56 -3.01
N LEU A 195 4.58 -2.72 -3.48
CA LEU A 195 5.84 -2.36 -2.86
C LEU A 195 5.98 -0.83 -2.93
N TRP A 196 6.17 -0.18 -1.80
CA TRP A 196 6.16 1.27 -1.71
C TRP A 196 7.30 1.79 -0.81
N GLU A 197 7.78 3.00 -1.13
CA GLU A 197 8.75 3.74 -0.31
C GLU A 197 8.22 5.13 0.09
#